data_d8c5510422c8133d3886d81034a2b59c
#
_entry.id   d8c5510422c8133d3886d81034a2b59c
#
_cell.length_a   1.000
_cell.length_b   1.000
_cell.length_c   1.000
_cell.angle_alpha   90.00
_cell.angle_beta   90.00
_cell.angle_gamma   90.00
#
_symmetry.space_group_name_H-M   'P 1'
#
loop_
_entity.id
_entity.type
_entity.pdbx_description
1 polymer ?
#
loop_
_entity_poly.entity_id
_entity_poly.type
_entity_poly.pdbx_seq_one_letter_code
_entity_poly.pdbx_strand_id
1 'polypeptide(L)'
;MIIKDLELTHFGKFHNKTVALKPGVNIIYGRNEAGKSTVHSFVRGMLFGIEKQRGKASYNDRYSRYEPWESSGVYEGKMRIEVKGHIYRLERSFLKTNKYFRLIDETEGKELTPAQERLNDLLEGLTETNFINTVSVEQLKSATDSALMNELQRFVTNMGSTKSAEIDLADAKGKLLEQKKKMEKRLIPNVKEKYGQLAGQMVNLDRELQEFRKEEKETGIQCAAIEDKLKKLNEENIRYLQNVLEERETLKKQAIEAKRILEENQKEEETLDQKKKWGIVWFLISAIFAMATIYVFIQQPTPDMMMFKVGIIYGFCFVIFCLLGIGQTMIELRRKKKLAEMRKQNEENKKKAADVAGRYLAVCRNVDSRKERENYIKQEQEQLALQQKTLTRIQVEIERREELRQEVLKQGELLKKILKENQKIHEEIRAIEMALATMDALTEKLHDSFGGQLNDLASAYLREITEGRYQKMVVHEDMQIFVNTPNRLIPLTSLSRGTIEQIYLCVRLAAARLLWRKEKMPLIFDDIFAFYDDERLRKTIALLESLDQQVIIFSCHTRENRFLTSHS
;
A
#
# COMPACT_ATOMS: atom_id res chain seq x y z
N MET A 1 -8.09 17.57 -14.40
CA MET A 1 -7.24 17.90 -15.59
C MET A 1 -7.81 17.21 -16.82
N ILE A 2 -7.91 17.93 -17.93
CA ILE A 2 -8.35 17.40 -19.24
C ILE A 2 -7.28 17.78 -20.27
N ILE A 3 -6.81 16.83 -21.04
CA ILE A 3 -5.94 17.08 -22.20
C ILE A 3 -6.86 17.47 -23.36
N LYS A 4 -6.68 18.68 -23.91
CA LYS A 4 -7.49 19.20 -25.03
C LYS A 4 -6.94 18.75 -26.38
N ASP A 5 -5.65 18.90 -26.56
CA ASP A 5 -4.96 18.47 -27.77
C ASP A 5 -3.46 18.30 -27.56
N LEU A 6 -2.89 17.55 -28.47
CA LEU A 6 -1.49 17.21 -28.57
C LEU A 6 -1.00 17.65 -29.95
N GLU A 7 0.02 18.47 -30.02
CA GLU A 7 0.68 18.88 -31.24
C GLU A 7 2.10 18.29 -31.26
N LEU A 8 2.25 17.16 -31.96
CA LEU A 8 3.53 16.50 -32.16
C LEU A 8 4.25 17.21 -33.32
N THR A 9 4.95 18.28 -33.01
CA THR A 9 5.68 19.08 -34.04
C THR A 9 6.74 18.22 -34.69
N HIS A 10 7.64 17.63 -33.87
CA HIS A 10 8.59 16.62 -34.27
C HIS A 10 8.79 15.63 -33.12
N PHE A 11 8.20 14.44 -33.22
CA PHE A 11 8.28 13.43 -32.18
C PHE A 11 8.14 12.00 -32.76
N GLY A 12 9.19 11.20 -32.64
CA GLY A 12 9.27 9.89 -33.26
C GLY A 12 9.06 9.98 -34.77
N LYS A 13 8.05 9.30 -35.29
CA LYS A 13 7.66 9.32 -36.69
C LYS A 13 6.72 10.48 -37.10
N PHE A 14 6.27 11.27 -36.14
CA PHE A 14 5.27 12.31 -36.40
C PHE A 14 5.92 13.66 -36.68
N HIS A 15 5.39 14.31 -37.70
CA HIS A 15 5.69 15.69 -38.10
C HIS A 15 4.38 16.48 -38.19
N ASN A 16 4.26 17.54 -37.42
CA ASN A 16 3.10 18.44 -37.40
C ASN A 16 1.76 17.70 -37.26
N LYS A 17 1.73 16.67 -36.41
CA LYS A 17 0.52 15.88 -36.15
C LYS A 17 -0.23 16.43 -34.94
N THR A 18 -1.49 16.81 -35.16
CA THR A 18 -2.38 17.23 -34.08
C THR A 18 -3.36 16.11 -33.77
N VAL A 19 -3.57 15.87 -32.47
CA VAL A 19 -4.56 14.95 -31.93
C VAL A 19 -5.45 15.74 -30.98
N ALA A 20 -6.69 15.98 -31.38
CA ALA A 20 -7.70 16.62 -30.55
C ALA A 20 -8.40 15.58 -29.66
N LEU A 21 -8.63 15.91 -28.41
CA LEU A 21 -9.26 15.06 -27.41
C LEU A 21 -10.48 15.75 -26.80
N LYS A 22 -11.45 14.95 -26.42
CA LYS A 22 -12.70 15.43 -25.81
C LYS A 22 -12.72 15.04 -24.32
N PRO A 23 -13.53 15.69 -23.48
CA PRO A 23 -13.89 15.17 -22.17
C PRO A 23 -14.50 13.76 -22.30
N GLY A 24 -14.40 12.94 -21.24
CA GLY A 24 -14.89 11.57 -21.24
C GLY A 24 -13.98 10.60 -21.99
N VAL A 25 -14.53 9.54 -22.55
CA VAL A 25 -13.77 8.46 -23.17
C VAL A 25 -13.41 8.80 -24.60
N ASN A 26 -12.11 8.74 -24.90
CA ASN A 26 -11.53 8.91 -26.23
C ASN A 26 -10.88 7.59 -26.65
N ILE A 27 -11.29 7.02 -27.78
CA ILE A 27 -10.64 5.85 -28.35
C ILE A 27 -9.88 6.25 -29.59
N ILE A 28 -8.55 6.09 -29.53
CA ILE A 28 -7.64 6.37 -30.62
C ILE A 28 -7.28 5.04 -31.28
N TYR A 29 -7.99 4.74 -32.36
CA TYR A 29 -7.74 3.55 -33.15
C TYR A 29 -6.53 3.74 -34.08
N GLY A 30 -5.69 2.73 -34.15
CA GLY A 30 -4.59 2.67 -35.12
C GLY A 30 -4.03 1.26 -35.22
N ARG A 31 -3.72 0.83 -36.45
CA ARG A 31 -3.03 -0.45 -36.68
C ARG A 31 -1.72 -0.51 -35.92
N ASN A 32 -1.12 -1.70 -35.83
CA ASN A 32 0.24 -1.81 -35.31
C ASN A 32 1.16 -0.86 -36.06
N GLU A 33 2.13 -0.29 -35.37
CA GLU A 33 3.04 0.74 -35.90
C GLU A 33 2.38 2.07 -36.32
N ALA A 34 1.08 2.27 -36.08
CA ALA A 34 0.42 3.55 -36.35
C ALA A 34 0.97 4.71 -35.50
N GLY A 35 1.73 4.43 -34.45
CA GLY A 35 2.35 5.43 -33.56
C GLY A 35 1.53 5.70 -32.28
N LYS A 36 0.64 4.80 -31.89
CA LYS A 36 -0.13 4.88 -30.66
C LYS A 36 0.77 5.08 -29.44
N SER A 37 1.73 4.18 -29.24
CA SER A 37 2.72 4.28 -28.15
C SER A 37 3.64 5.50 -28.27
N THR A 38 3.79 6.05 -29.49
CA THR A 38 4.50 7.32 -29.69
C THR A 38 3.70 8.49 -29.10
N VAL A 39 2.39 8.54 -29.38
CA VAL A 39 1.50 9.57 -28.79
C VAL A 39 1.42 9.43 -27.28
N HIS A 40 1.30 8.20 -26.78
CA HIS A 40 1.32 7.91 -25.33
C HIS A 40 2.62 8.42 -24.68
N SER A 41 3.77 8.08 -25.25
CA SER A 41 5.07 8.54 -24.75
C SER A 41 5.26 10.06 -24.89
N PHE A 42 4.61 10.67 -25.88
CA PHE A 42 4.60 12.13 -26.03
C PHE A 42 3.91 12.81 -24.85
N VAL A 43 2.72 12.34 -24.44
CA VAL A 43 2.03 12.89 -23.26
C VAL A 43 2.92 12.83 -22.03
N ARG A 44 3.53 11.68 -21.79
CA ARG A 44 4.46 11.48 -20.67
C ARG A 44 5.68 12.42 -20.77
N GLY A 45 6.24 12.56 -21.99
CA GLY A 45 7.35 13.47 -22.26
C GLY A 45 7.00 14.93 -22.00
N MET A 46 5.80 15.36 -22.41
CA MET A 46 5.32 16.72 -22.19
C MET A 46 5.17 17.06 -20.69
N LEU A 47 4.71 16.11 -19.89
CA LEU A 47 4.54 16.32 -18.44
C LEU A 47 5.88 16.30 -17.68
N PHE A 48 6.74 15.31 -17.95
CA PHE A 48 7.93 15.03 -17.12
C PHE A 48 9.27 15.27 -17.82
N GLY A 49 9.24 15.49 -19.12
CA GLY A 49 10.46 15.54 -19.95
C GLY A 49 10.96 14.15 -20.34
N ILE A 50 11.98 14.13 -21.17
CA ILE A 50 12.69 12.93 -21.58
C ILE A 50 14.18 13.21 -21.46
N GLU A 51 14.90 12.36 -20.73
CA GLU A 51 16.34 12.48 -20.58
C GLU A 51 17.06 11.37 -21.33
N LYS A 52 18.12 11.75 -22.04
CA LYS A 52 19.02 10.79 -22.70
C LYS A 52 19.94 10.17 -21.67
N GLN A 53 19.92 8.85 -21.57
CA GLN A 53 20.80 8.11 -20.66
C GLN A 53 22.25 8.13 -21.17
N ARG A 54 23.21 7.75 -20.32
CA ARG A 54 24.63 7.68 -20.68
C ARG A 54 25.08 6.25 -20.92
N GLY A 55 26.10 6.08 -21.79
CA GLY A 55 26.71 4.78 -22.06
C GLY A 55 25.79 3.81 -22.82
N LYS A 56 25.94 2.51 -22.58
CA LYS A 56 25.17 1.45 -23.28
C LYS A 56 23.65 1.57 -23.10
N ALA A 57 23.19 2.15 -22.00
CA ALA A 57 21.78 2.36 -21.73
C ALA A 57 21.12 3.36 -22.70
N SER A 58 21.91 4.24 -23.35
CA SER A 58 21.40 5.24 -24.29
C SER A 58 20.87 4.65 -25.61
N TYR A 59 21.22 3.43 -25.96
CA TYR A 59 20.78 2.80 -27.21
C TYR A 59 19.30 2.38 -27.18
N ASN A 60 18.77 2.08 -26.00
CA ASN A 60 17.39 1.61 -25.82
C ASN A 60 16.58 2.52 -24.90
N ASP A 61 17.09 3.73 -24.60
CA ASP A 61 16.36 4.68 -23.79
C ASP A 61 15.19 5.32 -24.54
N ARG A 62 14.28 5.93 -23.78
CA ARG A 62 13.10 6.59 -24.35
C ARG A 62 13.46 7.75 -25.26
N TYR A 63 14.54 8.48 -24.95
CA TYR A 63 15.00 9.59 -25.77
C TYR A 63 15.33 9.10 -27.19
N SER A 64 16.21 8.13 -27.33
CA SER A 64 16.68 7.59 -28.62
C SER A 64 15.55 6.85 -29.35
N ARG A 65 14.62 6.21 -28.63
CA ARG A 65 13.48 5.51 -29.23
C ARG A 65 12.50 6.44 -29.94
N TYR A 66 12.31 7.66 -29.40
CA TYR A 66 11.34 8.63 -29.94
C TYR A 66 12.01 9.87 -30.53
N GLU A 67 13.33 9.89 -30.65
CA GLU A 67 14.06 10.91 -31.42
C GLU A 67 13.54 10.89 -32.86
N PRO A 68 13.26 12.06 -33.49
CA PRO A 68 12.71 12.12 -34.85
C PRO A 68 13.60 11.42 -35.87
N TRP A 69 12.99 10.59 -36.74
CA TRP A 69 13.74 9.75 -37.66
C TRP A 69 14.35 10.53 -38.84
N GLU A 70 13.69 11.61 -39.25
CA GLU A 70 14.06 12.35 -40.47
C GLU A 70 14.78 13.69 -40.21
N SER A 71 14.73 14.20 -38.96
CA SER A 71 15.40 15.46 -38.61
C SER A 71 15.94 15.42 -37.18
N SER A 72 17.27 15.34 -37.08
CA SER A 72 17.96 15.38 -35.76
C SER A 72 18.04 16.79 -35.15
N GLY A 73 17.56 17.80 -35.84
CA GLY A 73 17.65 19.21 -35.40
C GLY A 73 16.46 19.74 -34.62
N VAL A 74 15.33 19.03 -34.62
CA VAL A 74 14.11 19.45 -33.93
C VAL A 74 13.49 18.25 -33.23
N TYR A 75 13.22 18.37 -31.91
CA TYR A 75 12.59 17.33 -31.13
C TYR A 75 11.71 18.01 -30.09
N GLU A 76 10.48 18.33 -30.46
CA GLU A 76 9.61 19.18 -29.68
C GLU A 76 8.12 18.93 -29.93
N GLY A 77 7.30 19.52 -29.11
CA GLY A 77 5.86 19.57 -29.30
C GLY A 77 5.15 20.44 -28.29
N LYS A 78 3.83 20.51 -28.44
CA LYS A 78 2.96 21.28 -27.56
C LYS A 78 1.81 20.41 -27.09
N MET A 79 1.28 20.75 -25.93
CA MET A 79 0.11 20.11 -25.35
C MET A 79 -0.73 21.16 -24.63
N ARG A 80 -2.04 21.16 -24.87
CA ARG A 80 -2.96 21.98 -24.12
C ARG A 80 -3.73 21.13 -23.10
N ILE A 81 -3.75 21.60 -21.88
CA ILE A 81 -4.48 20.98 -20.78
C ILE A 81 -5.42 22.00 -20.14
N GLU A 82 -6.54 21.51 -19.64
CA GLU A 82 -7.44 22.27 -18.79
C GLU A 82 -7.33 21.77 -17.36
N VAL A 83 -7.05 22.67 -16.43
CA VAL A 83 -6.94 22.40 -14.99
C VAL A 83 -7.72 23.49 -14.25
N LYS A 84 -8.68 23.09 -13.42
CA LYS A 84 -9.53 24.01 -12.62
C LYS A 84 -10.19 25.12 -13.44
N GLY A 85 -10.57 24.81 -14.69
CA GLY A 85 -11.22 25.75 -15.60
C GLY A 85 -10.28 26.69 -16.37
N HIS A 86 -8.97 26.62 -16.13
CA HIS A 86 -7.96 27.35 -16.90
C HIS A 86 -7.34 26.46 -17.98
N ILE A 87 -7.03 27.04 -19.13
CA ILE A 87 -6.35 26.36 -20.22
C ILE A 87 -4.87 26.71 -20.19
N TYR A 88 -4.05 25.69 -20.04
CA TYR A 88 -2.59 25.83 -20.03
C TYR A 88 -2.00 25.19 -21.27
N ARG A 89 -1.09 25.91 -21.92
CA ARG A 89 -0.29 25.39 -23.02
C ARG A 89 1.12 25.08 -22.53
N LEU A 90 1.50 23.84 -22.70
CA LEU A 90 2.84 23.32 -22.46
C LEU A 90 3.58 23.31 -23.79
N GLU A 91 4.77 23.89 -23.87
CA GLU A 91 5.67 23.83 -25.00
C GLU A 91 7.00 23.27 -24.54
N ARG A 92 7.45 22.17 -25.14
CA ARG A 92 8.66 21.50 -24.67
C ARG A 92 9.53 21.06 -25.84
N SER A 93 10.83 21.40 -25.78
CA SER A 93 11.87 20.79 -26.57
C SER A 93 12.61 19.74 -25.76
N PHE A 94 12.74 18.57 -26.35
CA PHE A 94 13.49 17.43 -25.78
C PHE A 94 14.94 17.43 -26.28
N LEU A 95 15.28 18.24 -27.27
CA LEU A 95 16.59 18.28 -27.89
C LEU A 95 17.66 18.64 -26.84
N LYS A 96 18.70 17.83 -26.74
CA LYS A 96 19.75 18.01 -25.71
C LYS A 96 20.48 19.37 -25.84
N THR A 97 20.65 19.86 -27.05
CA THR A 97 21.36 21.11 -27.36
C THR A 97 20.51 22.37 -27.16
N ASN A 98 19.18 22.23 -27.20
CA ASN A 98 18.25 23.34 -27.07
C ASN A 98 17.03 22.90 -26.26
N LYS A 99 17.26 22.49 -25.00
CA LYS A 99 16.20 22.03 -24.09
C LYS A 99 15.48 23.23 -23.48
N TYR A 100 14.18 23.34 -23.69
CA TYR A 100 13.34 24.33 -23.04
C TYR A 100 12.01 23.72 -22.61
N PHE A 101 11.39 24.34 -21.63
CA PHE A 101 10.03 24.07 -21.21
C PHE A 101 9.34 25.38 -20.84
N ARG A 102 8.19 25.64 -21.47
CA ARG A 102 7.35 26.82 -21.22
C ARG A 102 5.96 26.36 -20.84
N LEU A 103 5.39 27.02 -19.84
CA LEU A 103 4.02 26.83 -19.37
C LEU A 103 3.29 28.16 -19.46
N ILE A 104 2.28 28.22 -20.31
CA ILE A 104 1.53 29.44 -20.61
C ILE A 104 0.09 29.22 -20.20
N ASP A 105 -0.42 30.03 -19.30
CA ASP A 105 -1.85 30.13 -19.02
C ASP A 105 -2.50 30.91 -20.17
N GLU A 106 -3.22 30.22 -21.06
CA GLU A 106 -3.92 30.84 -22.20
C GLU A 106 -5.16 31.62 -21.76
N THR A 107 -5.73 31.28 -20.58
CA THR A 107 -6.90 31.97 -20.03
C THR A 107 -6.53 33.37 -19.53
N GLU A 108 -5.37 33.49 -18.89
CA GLU A 108 -4.86 34.76 -18.38
C GLU A 108 -3.84 35.45 -19.31
N GLY A 109 -3.37 34.74 -20.35
CA GLY A 109 -2.36 35.23 -21.28
C GLY A 109 -0.96 35.39 -20.65
N LYS A 110 -0.64 34.59 -19.62
CA LYS A 110 0.57 34.75 -18.81
C LYS A 110 1.46 33.51 -18.88
N GLU A 111 2.75 33.72 -19.02
CA GLU A 111 3.76 32.66 -18.89
C GLU A 111 4.11 32.43 -17.41
N LEU A 112 4.03 31.18 -16.98
CA LEU A 112 4.29 30.79 -15.58
C LEU A 112 5.74 30.32 -15.44
N THR A 113 6.49 30.95 -14.54
CA THR A 113 7.90 30.65 -14.27
C THR A 113 8.12 30.45 -12.77
N PRO A 114 8.93 29.46 -12.36
CA PRO A 114 9.58 28.41 -13.17
C PRO A 114 8.57 27.35 -13.64
N ALA A 115 8.57 27.04 -14.95
CA ALA A 115 7.51 26.28 -15.60
C ALA A 115 7.28 24.87 -15.00
N GLN A 116 8.35 24.13 -14.68
CA GLN A 116 8.20 22.76 -14.16
C GLN A 116 7.65 22.74 -12.73
N GLU A 117 8.09 23.64 -11.88
CA GLU A 117 7.57 23.76 -10.50
C GLU A 117 6.09 24.14 -10.52
N ARG A 118 5.72 25.12 -11.34
CA ARG A 118 4.33 25.54 -11.52
C ARG A 118 3.45 24.43 -12.09
N LEU A 119 3.97 23.63 -13.02
CA LEU A 119 3.25 22.46 -13.53
C LEU A 119 3.06 21.42 -12.41
N ASN A 120 4.08 21.16 -11.61
CA ASN A 120 3.99 20.21 -10.48
C ASN A 120 2.94 20.66 -9.46
N ASP A 121 2.88 21.96 -9.15
CA ASP A 121 1.86 22.53 -8.26
C ASP A 121 0.43 22.37 -8.84
N LEU A 122 0.26 22.65 -10.14
CA LEU A 122 -1.02 22.49 -10.83
C LEU A 122 -1.49 21.03 -10.85
N LEU A 123 -0.57 20.10 -10.95
CA LEU A 123 -0.83 18.66 -10.98
C LEU A 123 -0.77 17.99 -9.60
N GLU A 124 -0.85 18.79 -8.52
CA GLU A 124 -0.88 18.32 -7.12
C GLU A 124 0.29 17.38 -6.78
N GLY A 125 1.48 17.67 -7.31
CA GLY A 125 2.68 16.87 -7.07
C GLY A 125 2.74 15.54 -7.83
N LEU A 126 2.04 15.44 -8.96
CA LEU A 126 2.12 14.28 -9.85
C LEU A 126 3.56 14.01 -10.30
N THR A 127 4.15 12.93 -9.82
CA THR A 127 5.46 12.47 -10.26
C THR A 127 5.36 11.51 -11.45
N GLU A 128 6.43 11.36 -12.21
CA GLU A 128 6.47 10.40 -13.34
C GLU A 128 6.19 8.96 -12.88
N THR A 129 6.72 8.58 -11.72
CA THR A 129 6.48 7.26 -11.12
C THR A 129 5.01 7.05 -10.79
N ASN A 130 4.37 8.04 -10.14
CA ASN A 130 2.95 7.95 -9.81
C ASN A 130 2.09 7.92 -11.07
N PHE A 131 2.44 8.70 -12.08
CA PHE A 131 1.75 8.72 -13.36
C PHE A 131 1.75 7.34 -14.04
N ILE A 132 2.91 6.68 -14.14
CA ILE A 132 3.05 5.37 -14.79
C ILE A 132 2.30 4.28 -14.00
N ASN A 133 2.34 4.37 -12.67
CA ASN A 133 1.80 3.31 -11.82
C ASN A 133 0.28 3.39 -11.64
N THR A 134 -0.34 4.51 -12.00
CA THR A 134 -1.77 4.73 -11.76
C THR A 134 -2.55 5.11 -12.99
N VAL A 135 -2.28 6.27 -13.56
CA VAL A 135 -3.11 6.84 -14.63
C VAL A 135 -2.67 6.42 -16.04
N SER A 136 -1.42 6.00 -16.20
CA SER A 136 -0.84 5.63 -17.49
C SER A 136 -0.47 4.15 -17.52
N VAL A 137 -1.16 3.38 -18.33
CA VAL A 137 -0.94 1.92 -18.45
C VAL A 137 -0.40 1.61 -19.83
N GLU A 138 0.88 1.21 -19.89
CA GLU A 138 1.55 0.80 -21.13
C GLU A 138 1.21 -0.66 -21.49
N GLN A 139 1.31 -0.98 -22.76
CA GLN A 139 1.08 -2.32 -23.31
C GLN A 139 1.98 -3.35 -22.62
N LEU A 140 1.42 -4.49 -22.22
CA LEU A 140 2.11 -5.69 -21.70
C LEU A 140 2.96 -5.53 -20.42
N LYS A 141 2.91 -4.42 -19.71
CA LYS A 141 3.52 -4.34 -18.37
C LYS A 141 2.79 -5.14 -17.29
N SER A 142 1.63 -5.66 -17.59
CA SER A 142 0.88 -6.60 -16.77
C SER A 142 1.52 -8.00 -16.69
N ALA A 143 2.57 -8.27 -17.45
CA ALA A 143 3.04 -9.63 -17.69
C ALA A 143 4.03 -10.21 -16.65
N THR A 144 4.48 -9.45 -15.67
CA THR A 144 5.35 -10.00 -14.61
C THR A 144 4.81 -9.61 -13.24
N ASP A 145 4.16 -10.58 -12.61
CA ASP A 145 3.49 -10.45 -11.31
C ASP A 145 4.33 -9.76 -10.22
N SER A 146 5.64 -9.99 -10.20
CA SER A 146 6.55 -9.42 -9.19
C SER A 146 6.91 -7.94 -9.42
N ALA A 147 7.03 -7.47 -10.66
CA ALA A 147 7.44 -6.09 -10.93
C ALA A 147 6.30 -5.10 -10.65
N LEU A 148 5.06 -5.44 -11.04
CA LEU A 148 3.89 -4.63 -10.75
C LEU A 148 3.56 -4.63 -9.26
N MET A 149 3.74 -5.78 -8.59
CA MET A 149 3.55 -5.89 -7.14
C MET A 149 4.57 -5.04 -6.38
N ASN A 150 5.83 -5.08 -6.78
CA ASN A 150 6.88 -4.22 -6.21
C ASN A 150 6.59 -2.72 -6.48
N GLU A 151 6.04 -2.38 -7.64
CA GLU A 151 5.62 -1.03 -7.97
C GLU A 151 4.43 -0.57 -7.13
N LEU A 152 3.41 -1.40 -6.97
CA LEU A 152 2.26 -1.13 -6.10
C LEU A 152 2.69 -1.04 -4.63
N GLN A 153 3.61 -1.88 -4.19
CA GLN A 153 4.17 -1.83 -2.84
C GLN A 153 4.91 -0.52 -2.58
N ARG A 154 5.79 -0.12 -3.49
CA ARG A 154 6.46 1.18 -3.44
C ARG A 154 5.45 2.33 -3.46
N PHE A 155 4.43 2.20 -4.28
CA PHE A 155 3.37 3.18 -4.41
C PHE A 155 2.53 3.28 -3.12
N VAL A 156 2.05 2.18 -2.56
CA VAL A 156 1.29 2.15 -1.30
C VAL A 156 2.16 2.63 -0.13
N THR A 157 3.43 2.21 -0.09
CA THR A 157 4.39 2.63 0.95
C THR A 157 4.72 4.13 0.82
N ASN A 158 4.94 4.63 -0.38
CA ASN A 158 5.23 6.05 -0.60
C ASN A 158 3.98 6.93 -0.43
N MET A 159 2.79 6.44 -0.75
CA MET A 159 1.53 7.16 -0.62
C MET A 159 0.98 7.19 0.80
N GLY A 160 1.19 6.14 1.57
CA GLY A 160 0.94 6.16 3.02
C GLY A 160 1.78 7.23 3.72
N SER A 161 2.96 7.52 3.17
CA SER A 161 3.92 8.44 3.78
C SER A 161 3.90 9.88 3.25
N THR A 162 3.42 10.14 2.03
CA THR A 162 3.57 11.46 1.41
C THR A 162 2.28 11.99 0.80
N LYS A 163 1.38 12.51 1.60
CA LYS A 163 0.30 13.39 1.09
C LYS A 163 0.82 14.72 0.51
N SER A 164 2.11 15.00 0.62
CA SER A 164 2.77 16.12 -0.06
C SER A 164 4.05 15.61 -0.71
N ALA A 165 4.24 15.91 -1.96
CA ALA A 165 5.47 15.65 -2.71
C ALA A 165 6.70 16.38 -2.13
N GLU A 166 6.51 17.22 -1.11
CA GLU A 166 7.54 18.06 -0.49
C GLU A 166 8.16 17.47 0.78
N ILE A 167 7.56 16.46 1.40
CA ILE A 167 8.14 15.85 2.60
C ILE A 167 8.58 14.43 2.25
N ASP A 168 9.83 14.31 1.90
CA ASP A 168 10.51 13.01 1.85
C ASP A 168 10.67 12.52 3.29
N LEU A 169 9.70 11.68 3.73
CA LEU A 169 9.71 11.10 5.07
C LEU A 169 10.96 10.25 5.29
N ALA A 170 11.50 9.65 4.23
CA ALA A 170 12.74 8.90 4.26
C ALA A 170 13.93 9.83 4.49
N ASP A 171 13.95 10.99 3.82
CA ASP A 171 14.97 12.04 4.04
C ASP A 171 14.83 12.66 5.45
N ALA A 172 13.61 12.94 5.90
CA ALA A 172 13.34 13.44 7.25
C ALA A 172 13.78 12.42 8.32
N LYS A 173 13.45 11.14 8.16
CA LYS A 173 13.95 10.05 9.02
C LYS A 173 15.47 9.93 8.94
N GLY A 174 16.04 10.01 7.73
CA GLY A 174 17.49 10.00 7.53
C GLY A 174 18.18 11.13 8.29
N LYS A 175 17.65 12.34 8.21
CA LYS A 175 18.15 13.51 8.95
C LYS A 175 18.03 13.35 10.47
N LEU A 176 16.91 12.84 10.96
CA LEU A 176 16.73 12.57 12.39
C LEU A 176 17.66 11.48 12.89
N LEU A 177 17.87 10.41 12.13
CA LEU A 177 18.84 9.35 12.44
C LEU A 177 20.27 9.86 12.42
N GLU A 178 20.60 10.76 11.49
CA GLU A 178 21.92 11.41 11.44
C GLU A 178 22.13 12.35 12.65
N GLN A 179 21.09 13.10 13.03
CA GLN A 179 21.12 13.91 14.26
C GLN A 179 21.30 13.05 15.50
N LYS A 180 20.55 11.94 15.62
CA LYS A 180 20.71 10.96 16.70
C LYS A 180 22.15 10.44 16.78
N LYS A 181 22.72 10.02 15.64
CA LYS A 181 24.12 9.57 15.57
C LYS A 181 25.12 10.66 15.96
N LYS A 182 24.86 11.91 15.60
CA LYS A 182 25.70 13.05 16.00
C LYS A 182 25.64 13.31 17.51
N MET A 183 24.45 13.16 18.11
CA MET A 183 24.25 13.29 19.56
C MET A 183 24.88 12.13 20.32
N GLU A 184 24.68 10.89 19.84
CA GLU A 184 25.33 9.69 20.41
C GLU A 184 26.88 9.80 20.40
N LYS A 185 27.44 10.35 19.30
CA LYS A 185 28.90 10.61 19.23
C LYS A 185 29.40 11.71 20.17
N ARG A 186 28.54 12.64 20.58
CA ARG A 186 28.87 13.68 21.57
C ARG A 186 28.85 13.16 23.00
N LEU A 187 27.95 12.19 23.26
CA LEU A 187 27.87 11.57 24.59
C LEU A 187 29.14 10.78 24.95
N ILE A 188 29.62 9.94 24.07
CA ILE A 188 30.66 8.96 24.34
C ILE A 188 32.03 9.61 24.67
N PRO A 189 32.56 10.58 23.92
CA PRO A 189 33.87 11.18 24.24
C PRO A 189 33.85 11.98 25.53
N ASN A 190 32.82 12.76 25.79
CA ASN A 190 32.76 13.61 26.98
C ASN A 190 32.58 12.81 28.27
N VAL A 191 31.77 11.74 28.24
CA VAL A 191 31.58 10.85 29.39
C VAL A 191 32.84 10.03 29.66
N LYS A 192 33.49 9.52 28.60
CA LYS A 192 34.69 8.69 28.73
C LYS A 192 35.90 9.45 29.28
N GLU A 193 36.08 10.69 28.86
CA GLU A 193 37.15 11.56 29.30
C GLU A 193 36.96 11.99 30.77
N LYS A 194 35.76 12.40 31.14
CA LYS A 194 35.39 12.75 32.51
C LYS A 194 35.38 11.54 33.44
N TYR A 195 34.97 10.37 32.94
CA TYR A 195 35.04 9.11 33.69
C TYR A 195 36.48 8.67 33.95
N GLY A 196 37.36 8.89 33.00
CA GLY A 196 38.80 8.63 33.17
C GLY A 196 39.43 9.51 34.27
N GLN A 197 39.06 10.79 34.33
CA GLN A 197 39.52 11.71 35.39
C GLN A 197 38.96 11.33 36.76
N LEU A 198 37.68 10.92 36.82
CA LEU A 198 37.04 10.45 38.05
C LEU A 198 37.56 9.07 38.49
N ALA A 199 37.85 8.18 37.55
CA ALA A 199 38.43 6.87 37.85
C ALA A 199 39.80 7.01 38.50
N GLY A 200 40.63 7.97 38.04
CA GLY A 200 41.92 8.28 38.67
C GLY A 200 41.78 8.81 40.10
N GLN A 201 40.75 9.61 40.36
CA GLN A 201 40.45 10.11 41.71
C GLN A 201 39.84 9.03 42.60
N MET A 202 38.99 8.13 42.03
CA MET A 202 38.43 6.97 42.73
C MET A 202 39.50 5.98 43.18
N VAL A 203 40.55 5.75 42.37
CA VAL A 203 41.67 4.85 42.74
C VAL A 203 42.37 5.30 44.01
N ASN A 204 42.55 6.60 44.22
CA ASN A 204 43.12 7.14 45.48
C ASN A 204 42.18 6.96 46.67
N LEU A 205 40.86 7.09 46.43
CA LEU A 205 39.84 6.85 47.44
C LEU A 205 39.64 5.36 47.75
N ASP A 206 39.83 4.49 46.78
CA ASP A 206 39.74 3.03 46.97
C ASP A 206 40.83 2.49 47.90
N ARG A 207 41.98 3.16 47.99
CA ARG A 207 43.07 2.78 48.90
C ARG A 207 42.71 3.03 50.37
N GLU A 208 42.02 4.10 50.67
CA GLU A 208 41.52 4.41 52.02
C GLU A 208 40.31 3.58 52.43
N LEU A 209 39.50 3.15 51.42
CA LEU A 209 38.30 2.30 51.62
C LEU A 209 38.60 0.80 51.72
N GLN A 210 39.85 0.37 51.42
CA GLN A 210 40.19 -1.06 51.48
C GLN A 210 40.03 -1.70 52.87
N GLU A 211 40.27 -0.93 53.94
CA GLU A 211 40.07 -1.41 55.31
C GLU A 211 38.58 -1.61 55.62
N PHE A 212 37.73 -0.72 55.12
CA PHE A 212 36.25 -0.86 55.36
C PHE A 212 35.60 -1.92 54.46
N ARG A 213 36.15 -2.20 53.27
CA ARG A 213 35.69 -3.29 52.39
C ARG A 213 35.90 -4.69 52.99
N LYS A 214 36.78 -4.81 53.98
CA LYS A 214 36.99 -6.09 54.66
C LYS A 214 35.76 -6.46 55.50
N GLU A 215 35.12 -5.51 56.15
CA GLU A 215 33.89 -5.68 56.90
C GLU A 215 32.66 -5.83 55.94
N GLU A 216 32.66 -5.12 54.84
CA GLU A 216 31.61 -5.23 53.80
C GLU A 216 31.62 -6.59 53.09
N LYS A 217 32.80 -7.18 52.90
CA LYS A 217 32.97 -8.48 52.29
C LYS A 217 32.33 -9.63 53.10
N GLU A 218 32.40 -9.58 54.40
CA GLU A 218 31.79 -10.58 55.29
C GLU A 218 30.25 -10.47 55.27
N THR A 219 29.74 -9.26 55.22
CA THR A 219 28.30 -9.00 55.19
C THR A 219 27.73 -9.23 53.77
N GLY A 220 28.52 -8.93 52.69
CA GLY A 220 28.16 -9.16 51.30
C GLY A 220 28.02 -10.64 50.92
N ILE A 221 28.83 -11.52 51.53
CA ILE A 221 28.74 -12.96 51.32
C ILE A 221 27.38 -13.52 51.84
N GLN A 222 26.88 -12.96 52.92
CA GLN A 222 25.58 -13.36 53.47
C GLN A 222 24.43 -12.86 52.58
N CYS A 223 24.53 -11.66 52.02
CA CYS A 223 23.55 -11.11 51.08
C CYS A 223 23.54 -11.85 49.73
N ALA A 224 24.71 -12.18 49.19
CA ALA A 224 24.83 -12.90 47.94
C ALA A 224 24.17 -14.30 47.95
N ALA A 225 24.25 -14.96 49.10
CA ALA A 225 23.59 -16.28 49.28
C ALA A 225 22.06 -16.18 49.23
N ILE A 226 21.51 -15.06 49.71
CA ILE A 226 20.05 -14.82 49.70
C ILE A 226 19.62 -14.35 48.32
N GLU A 227 20.41 -13.53 47.65
CA GLU A 227 20.17 -13.08 46.27
C GLU A 227 20.22 -14.24 45.25
N ASP A 228 21.16 -15.16 45.42
CA ASP A 228 21.25 -16.35 44.55
C ASP A 228 20.00 -17.24 44.68
N LYS A 229 19.52 -17.38 45.92
CA LYS A 229 18.26 -18.12 46.17
C LYS A 229 17.04 -17.44 45.51
N LEU A 230 16.98 -16.13 45.56
CA LEU A 230 15.92 -15.33 44.95
C LEU A 230 16.02 -15.29 43.44
N LYS A 231 17.23 -15.23 42.92
CA LYS A 231 17.49 -15.29 41.47
C LYS A 231 17.00 -16.61 40.89
N LYS A 232 17.29 -17.71 41.56
CA LYS A 232 16.78 -19.03 41.15
C LYS A 232 15.25 -19.11 41.19
N LEU A 233 14.65 -18.60 42.28
CA LEU A 233 13.19 -18.53 42.44
C LEU A 233 12.54 -17.61 41.38
N ASN A 234 13.14 -16.49 41.07
CA ASN A 234 12.68 -15.57 40.03
C ASN A 234 12.87 -16.15 38.64
N GLU A 235 13.99 -16.81 38.36
CA GLU A 235 14.21 -17.49 37.07
C GLU A 235 13.18 -18.61 36.84
N GLU A 236 12.88 -19.39 37.89
CA GLU A 236 11.81 -20.41 37.81
C GLU A 236 10.42 -19.78 37.60
N ASN A 237 10.18 -18.67 38.27
CA ASN A 237 8.89 -17.96 38.13
C ASN A 237 8.81 -17.25 36.76
N ILE A 238 9.91 -16.68 36.27
CA ILE A 238 9.97 -16.07 34.91
C ILE A 238 9.77 -17.15 33.85
N ARG A 239 10.42 -18.30 33.96
CA ARG A 239 10.19 -19.43 33.05
C ARG A 239 8.71 -19.89 33.10
N TYR A 240 8.15 -19.98 34.27
CA TYR A 240 6.74 -20.31 34.39
C TYR A 240 5.83 -19.24 33.79
N LEU A 241 6.12 -17.95 34.04
CA LEU A 241 5.38 -16.83 33.45
C LEU A 241 5.59 -16.73 31.96
N GLN A 242 6.80 -16.98 31.49
CA GLN A 242 7.10 -17.03 30.05
C GLN A 242 6.31 -18.14 29.36
N ASN A 243 6.30 -19.34 29.94
CA ASN A 243 5.52 -20.45 29.42
C ASN A 243 4.01 -20.13 29.42
N VAL A 244 3.51 -19.54 30.52
CA VAL A 244 2.09 -19.13 30.63
C VAL A 244 1.78 -17.97 29.68
N LEU A 245 2.71 -17.01 29.50
CA LEU A 245 2.57 -15.90 28.56
C LEU A 245 2.65 -16.38 27.12
N GLU A 246 3.59 -17.26 26.79
CA GLU A 246 3.68 -17.89 25.47
C GLU A 246 2.42 -18.70 25.16
N GLU A 247 1.96 -19.51 26.13
CA GLU A 247 0.71 -20.25 25.98
C GLU A 247 -0.48 -19.30 25.83
N ARG A 248 -0.51 -18.24 26.63
CA ARG A 248 -1.54 -17.20 26.53
C ARG A 248 -1.47 -16.43 25.20
N GLU A 249 -0.26 -16.06 24.77
CA GLU A 249 -0.09 -15.38 23.47
C GLU A 249 -0.42 -16.28 22.29
N THR A 250 0.00 -17.55 22.36
CA THR A 250 -0.35 -18.52 21.32
C THR A 250 -1.85 -18.76 21.26
N LEU A 251 -2.49 -18.96 22.43
CA LEU A 251 -3.95 -19.09 22.52
C LEU A 251 -4.67 -17.80 22.10
N LYS A 252 -4.12 -16.63 22.44
CA LYS A 252 -4.65 -15.32 22.02
C LYS A 252 -4.55 -15.16 20.51
N LYS A 253 -3.40 -15.47 19.91
CA LYS A 253 -3.21 -15.44 18.45
C LYS A 253 -4.17 -16.41 17.76
N GLN A 254 -4.29 -17.63 18.30
CA GLN A 254 -5.24 -18.63 17.79
C GLN A 254 -6.70 -18.18 17.94
N ALA A 255 -7.05 -17.52 19.04
CA ALA A 255 -8.40 -17.00 19.26
C ALA A 255 -8.71 -15.82 18.32
N ILE A 256 -7.74 -14.93 18.10
CA ILE A 256 -7.87 -13.81 17.14
C ILE A 256 -8.00 -14.35 15.71
N GLU A 257 -7.17 -15.32 15.34
CA GLU A 257 -7.22 -15.93 14.02
C GLU A 257 -8.50 -16.74 13.80
N ALA A 258 -8.91 -17.53 14.82
CA ALA A 258 -10.19 -18.23 14.77
C ALA A 258 -11.38 -17.27 14.68
N LYS A 259 -11.31 -16.12 15.36
CA LYS A 259 -12.33 -15.06 15.27
C LYS A 259 -12.32 -14.41 13.89
N ARG A 260 -11.14 -14.11 13.34
CA ARG A 260 -10.96 -13.55 12.00
C ARG A 260 -11.54 -14.49 10.93
N ILE A 261 -11.18 -15.77 11.00
CA ILE A 261 -11.72 -16.80 10.09
C ILE A 261 -13.25 -16.88 10.20
N LEU A 262 -13.79 -16.76 11.42
CA LEU A 262 -15.24 -16.73 11.63
C LEU A 262 -15.90 -15.49 11.02
N GLU A 263 -15.30 -14.31 11.18
CA GLU A 263 -15.80 -13.05 10.63
C GLU A 263 -15.69 -13.03 9.09
N GLU A 264 -14.60 -13.54 8.54
CA GLU A 264 -14.40 -13.70 7.10
C GLU A 264 -15.42 -14.67 6.51
N ASN A 265 -15.57 -15.84 7.13
CA ASN A 265 -16.53 -16.84 6.70
C ASN A 265 -18.00 -16.39 6.85
N GLN A 266 -18.33 -15.60 7.89
CA GLN A 266 -19.66 -15.02 8.02
C GLN A 266 -19.95 -14.00 6.92
N LYS A 267 -18.98 -13.14 6.59
CA LYS A 267 -19.11 -12.20 5.48
C LYS A 267 -19.25 -12.92 4.13
N GLU A 268 -18.50 -13.99 3.93
CA GLU A 268 -18.65 -14.83 2.74
C GLU A 268 -20.05 -15.48 2.67
N GLU A 269 -20.55 -15.97 3.78
CA GLU A 269 -21.90 -16.57 3.85
C GLU A 269 -22.98 -15.52 3.53
N GLU A 270 -22.89 -14.32 4.11
CA GLU A 270 -23.82 -13.22 3.85
C GLU A 270 -23.79 -12.75 2.39
N THR A 271 -22.60 -12.66 1.79
CA THR A 271 -22.46 -12.29 0.37
C THR A 271 -22.98 -13.37 -0.57
N LEU A 272 -22.92 -14.62 -0.15
CA LEU A 272 -23.49 -15.75 -0.89
C LEU A 272 -25.03 -15.75 -0.84
N ASP A 273 -25.59 -15.39 0.31
CA ASP A 273 -27.06 -15.44 0.50
C ASP A 273 -27.78 -14.27 -0.22
N GLN A 274 -27.12 -13.09 -0.28
CA GLN A 274 -27.73 -11.87 -0.86
C GLN A 274 -27.78 -11.81 -2.38
N LYS A 275 -27.17 -12.74 -3.11
CA LYS A 275 -27.12 -12.65 -4.58
C LYS A 275 -28.45 -12.94 -5.27
N LYS A 276 -28.91 -11.94 -6.01
CA LYS A 276 -30.05 -12.04 -6.93
C LYS A 276 -29.83 -13.14 -7.98
N LYS A 277 -30.90 -13.87 -8.29
CA LYS A 277 -30.96 -14.94 -9.30
C LYS A 277 -30.91 -14.33 -10.70
N TRP A 278 -29.69 -14.09 -11.19
CA TRP A 278 -29.51 -13.52 -12.53
C TRP A 278 -29.70 -14.54 -13.66
N GLY A 279 -29.66 -15.83 -13.34
CA GLY A 279 -29.91 -16.90 -14.34
C GLY A 279 -31.22 -16.71 -15.10
N ILE A 280 -32.30 -16.32 -14.41
CA ILE A 280 -33.60 -16.06 -15.02
C ILE A 280 -33.54 -14.85 -15.97
N VAL A 281 -32.77 -13.83 -15.65
CA VAL A 281 -32.63 -12.63 -16.49
C VAL A 281 -31.98 -12.97 -17.83
N TRP A 282 -30.97 -13.84 -17.81
CA TRP A 282 -30.34 -14.29 -19.07
C TRP A 282 -31.25 -15.10 -19.94
N PHE A 283 -32.12 -15.94 -19.35
CA PHE A 283 -33.15 -16.66 -20.10
C PHE A 283 -34.21 -15.70 -20.64
N LEU A 284 -34.59 -14.64 -19.92
CA LEU A 284 -35.50 -13.62 -20.44
C LEU A 284 -34.89 -12.85 -21.62
N ILE A 285 -33.61 -12.48 -21.51
CA ILE A 285 -32.86 -11.82 -22.59
C ILE A 285 -32.76 -12.76 -23.80
N SER A 286 -32.44 -14.04 -23.59
CA SER A 286 -32.40 -15.02 -24.69
C SER A 286 -33.76 -15.17 -25.36
N ALA A 287 -34.87 -15.19 -24.60
CA ALA A 287 -36.22 -15.23 -25.14
C ALA A 287 -36.55 -14.02 -26.02
N ILE A 288 -36.06 -12.82 -25.63
CA ILE A 288 -36.20 -11.60 -26.45
C ILE A 288 -35.45 -11.77 -27.78
N PHE A 289 -34.23 -12.27 -27.75
CA PHE A 289 -33.48 -12.53 -28.99
C PHE A 289 -34.10 -13.65 -29.85
N ALA A 290 -34.65 -14.69 -29.21
CA ALA A 290 -35.41 -15.72 -29.93
C ALA A 290 -36.61 -15.12 -30.64
N MET A 291 -37.39 -14.28 -29.94
CA MET A 291 -38.53 -13.58 -30.55
C MET A 291 -38.10 -12.64 -31.68
N ALA A 292 -37.02 -11.92 -31.49
CA ALA A 292 -36.46 -11.06 -32.54
C ALA A 292 -35.99 -11.87 -33.76
N THR A 293 -35.37 -13.03 -33.54
CA THR A 293 -34.99 -13.95 -34.63
C THR A 293 -36.20 -14.45 -35.37
N ILE A 294 -37.21 -14.92 -34.64
CA ILE A 294 -38.49 -15.39 -35.22
C ILE A 294 -39.20 -14.26 -35.97
N TYR A 295 -39.23 -13.07 -35.40
CA TYR A 295 -39.83 -11.89 -36.04
C TYR A 295 -39.18 -11.53 -37.37
N VAL A 296 -37.81 -11.52 -37.40
CA VAL A 296 -37.05 -11.26 -38.63
C VAL A 296 -37.33 -12.32 -39.71
N PHE A 297 -37.48 -13.59 -39.33
CA PHE A 297 -37.75 -14.67 -40.30
C PHE A 297 -39.22 -14.80 -40.71
N ILE A 298 -40.20 -14.34 -39.90
CA ILE A 298 -41.64 -14.42 -40.23
C ILE A 298 -42.09 -13.26 -41.12
N GLN A 299 -41.48 -12.06 -41.00
CA GLN A 299 -41.96 -10.88 -41.73
C GLN A 299 -41.55 -10.82 -43.19
N GLN A 300 -40.63 -11.67 -43.68
CA GLN A 300 -40.30 -11.68 -45.11
C GLN A 300 -40.08 -13.10 -45.66
N PRO A 301 -40.89 -13.57 -46.61
CA PRO A 301 -40.74 -14.89 -47.24
C PRO A 301 -39.55 -14.98 -48.22
N THR A 302 -38.92 -13.87 -48.58
CA THR A 302 -37.66 -13.85 -49.34
C THR A 302 -36.71 -12.88 -48.67
N PRO A 303 -35.84 -13.35 -47.79
CA PRO A 303 -34.94 -12.45 -47.05
C PRO A 303 -33.89 -11.85 -47.98
N ASP A 304 -33.88 -10.52 -48.05
CA ASP A 304 -32.77 -9.76 -48.59
C ASP A 304 -31.47 -10.17 -47.84
N MET A 305 -30.34 -10.29 -48.56
CA MET A 305 -29.09 -10.85 -48.02
C MET A 305 -28.63 -10.16 -46.74
N MET A 306 -29.05 -8.91 -46.56
CA MET A 306 -28.75 -8.12 -45.37
C MET A 306 -29.57 -8.55 -44.14
N MET A 307 -30.89 -8.79 -44.34
CA MET A 307 -31.81 -9.22 -43.28
C MET A 307 -31.57 -10.66 -42.84
N PHE A 308 -31.14 -11.53 -43.76
CA PHE A 308 -30.69 -12.89 -43.40
C PHE A 308 -29.48 -12.89 -42.48
N LYS A 309 -28.51 -12.01 -42.75
CA LYS A 309 -27.33 -11.82 -41.85
C LYS A 309 -27.72 -11.30 -40.47
N VAL A 310 -28.69 -10.38 -40.39
CA VAL A 310 -29.24 -9.87 -39.13
C VAL A 310 -29.95 -10.97 -38.33
N GLY A 311 -30.75 -11.81 -39.01
CA GLY A 311 -31.41 -12.97 -38.41
C GLY A 311 -30.41 -13.99 -37.84
N ILE A 312 -29.31 -14.26 -38.56
CA ILE A 312 -28.22 -15.13 -38.09
C ILE A 312 -27.56 -14.53 -36.85
N ILE A 313 -27.30 -13.23 -36.84
CA ILE A 313 -26.69 -12.54 -35.69
C ILE A 313 -27.58 -12.68 -34.44
N TYR A 314 -28.89 -12.43 -34.57
CA TYR A 314 -29.84 -12.62 -33.45
C TYR A 314 -29.92 -14.06 -32.99
N GLY A 315 -29.94 -15.04 -33.92
CA GLY A 315 -29.87 -16.46 -33.59
C GLY A 315 -28.60 -16.85 -32.85
N PHE A 316 -27.46 -16.27 -33.27
CA PHE A 316 -26.18 -16.49 -32.59
C PHE A 316 -26.17 -15.88 -31.18
N CYS A 317 -26.71 -14.66 -31.03
CA CYS A 317 -26.91 -14.03 -29.73
C CYS A 317 -27.84 -14.86 -28.83
N PHE A 318 -28.93 -15.40 -29.35
CA PHE A 318 -29.82 -16.31 -28.62
C PHE A 318 -29.06 -17.51 -28.04
N VAL A 319 -28.26 -18.20 -28.88
CA VAL A 319 -27.48 -19.36 -28.43
C VAL A 319 -26.48 -18.97 -27.33
N ILE A 320 -25.80 -17.85 -27.51
CA ILE A 320 -24.84 -17.33 -26.53
C ILE A 320 -25.55 -17.05 -25.19
N PHE A 321 -26.68 -16.35 -25.22
CA PHE A 321 -27.38 -16.00 -23.98
C PHE A 321 -28.05 -17.23 -23.32
N CYS A 322 -28.46 -18.22 -24.08
CA CYS A 322 -28.89 -19.52 -23.54
C CYS A 322 -27.76 -20.24 -22.84
N LEU A 323 -26.58 -20.32 -23.48
CA LEU A 323 -25.43 -20.95 -22.88
C LEU A 323 -24.97 -20.21 -21.60
N LEU A 324 -25.04 -18.88 -21.63
CA LEU A 324 -24.78 -18.05 -20.45
C LEU A 324 -25.79 -18.31 -19.32
N GLY A 325 -27.09 -18.44 -19.67
CA GLY A 325 -28.16 -18.79 -18.72
C GLY A 325 -27.93 -20.16 -18.09
N ILE A 326 -27.60 -21.17 -18.90
CA ILE A 326 -27.29 -22.54 -18.44
C ILE A 326 -26.03 -22.50 -17.53
N GLY A 327 -24.99 -21.79 -17.97
CA GLY A 327 -23.78 -21.61 -17.19
C GLY A 327 -24.09 -20.99 -15.82
N GLN A 328 -24.91 -19.96 -15.78
CA GLN A 328 -25.32 -19.29 -14.54
C GLN A 328 -26.16 -20.20 -13.62
N THR A 329 -27.09 -21.00 -14.17
CA THR A 329 -27.87 -21.95 -13.34
C THR A 329 -27.01 -23.07 -12.78
N MET A 330 -26.04 -23.57 -13.56
CA MET A 330 -25.04 -24.53 -13.07
C MET A 330 -24.16 -23.92 -11.95
N ILE A 331 -23.79 -22.66 -12.10
CA ILE A 331 -23.04 -21.91 -11.08
C ILE A 331 -23.92 -21.75 -9.81
N GLU A 332 -25.22 -21.46 -9.95
CA GLU A 332 -26.14 -21.36 -8.81
C GLU A 332 -26.33 -22.69 -8.06
N LEU A 333 -26.41 -23.80 -8.77
CA LEU A 333 -26.50 -25.14 -8.17
C LEU A 333 -25.21 -25.52 -7.42
N ARG A 334 -24.07 -25.27 -8.04
CA ARG A 334 -22.76 -25.46 -7.38
C ARG A 334 -22.64 -24.57 -6.15
N ARG A 335 -23.15 -23.33 -6.24
CA ARG A 335 -23.19 -22.36 -5.15
C ARG A 335 -24.01 -22.84 -3.96
N LYS A 336 -25.22 -23.38 -4.17
CA LYS A 336 -26.07 -23.93 -3.08
C LYS A 336 -25.39 -25.07 -2.35
N LYS A 337 -24.74 -25.98 -3.11
CA LYS A 337 -23.98 -27.09 -2.51
C LYS A 337 -22.84 -26.56 -1.65
N LYS A 338 -22.13 -25.57 -2.17
CA LYS A 338 -20.98 -24.96 -1.49
C LYS A 338 -21.39 -24.13 -0.26
N LEU A 339 -22.58 -23.49 -0.32
CA LEU A 339 -23.14 -22.80 0.86
C LEU A 339 -23.44 -23.78 2.02
N ALA A 340 -23.95 -24.96 1.70
CA ALA A 340 -24.21 -26.00 2.69
C ALA A 340 -22.90 -26.55 3.30
N GLU A 341 -21.87 -26.75 2.47
CA GLU A 341 -20.54 -27.18 2.93
C GLU A 341 -19.89 -26.10 3.81
N MET A 342 -19.99 -24.83 3.41
CA MET A 342 -19.50 -23.71 4.21
C MET A 342 -20.21 -23.57 5.54
N ARG A 343 -21.53 -23.74 5.60
CA ARG A 343 -22.28 -23.72 6.86
C ARG A 343 -21.80 -24.79 7.83
N LYS A 344 -21.55 -26.00 7.31
CA LYS A 344 -20.98 -27.08 8.11
C LYS A 344 -19.59 -26.72 8.61
N GLN A 345 -18.76 -26.17 7.74
CA GLN A 345 -17.39 -25.75 8.10
C GLN A 345 -17.40 -24.57 9.09
N ASN A 346 -18.36 -23.65 8.97
CA ASN A 346 -18.54 -22.56 9.92
C ASN A 346 -18.94 -23.06 11.30
N GLU A 347 -19.80 -24.07 11.38
CA GLU A 347 -20.16 -24.70 12.67
C GLU A 347 -18.96 -25.41 13.31
N GLU A 348 -18.13 -26.08 12.51
CA GLU A 348 -16.88 -26.69 13.01
C GLU A 348 -15.87 -25.62 13.47
N ASN A 349 -15.74 -24.54 12.73
CA ASN A 349 -14.87 -23.43 13.09
C ASN A 349 -15.38 -22.68 14.33
N LYS A 350 -16.70 -22.53 14.51
CA LYS A 350 -17.30 -22.03 15.75
C LYS A 350 -16.97 -22.89 16.95
N LYS A 351 -17.06 -24.21 16.80
CA LYS A 351 -16.70 -25.15 17.88
C LYS A 351 -15.21 -25.05 18.22
N LYS A 352 -14.33 -24.97 17.21
CA LYS A 352 -12.88 -24.78 17.42
C LYS A 352 -12.57 -23.44 18.08
N ALA A 353 -13.22 -22.36 17.63
CA ALA A 353 -13.05 -21.05 18.24
C ALA A 353 -13.54 -21.01 19.69
N ALA A 354 -14.65 -21.68 20.00
CA ALA A 354 -15.18 -21.81 21.36
C ALA A 354 -14.23 -22.63 22.24
N ASP A 355 -13.64 -23.73 21.71
CA ASP A 355 -12.65 -24.53 22.44
C ASP A 355 -11.39 -23.72 22.75
N VAL A 356 -10.83 -23.02 21.76
CA VAL A 356 -9.67 -22.15 21.95
C VAL A 356 -9.98 -21.01 22.94
N ALA A 357 -11.15 -20.41 22.83
CA ALA A 357 -11.58 -19.37 23.75
C ALA A 357 -11.78 -19.93 25.17
N GLY A 358 -12.33 -21.15 25.29
CA GLY A 358 -12.46 -21.87 26.55
C GLY A 358 -11.12 -22.17 27.21
N ARG A 359 -10.13 -22.64 26.42
CA ARG A 359 -8.75 -22.87 26.89
C ARG A 359 -8.07 -21.56 27.30
N TYR A 360 -8.23 -20.51 26.50
CA TYR A 360 -7.71 -19.19 26.84
C TYR A 360 -8.28 -18.68 28.16
N LEU A 361 -9.59 -18.82 28.36
CA LEU A 361 -10.26 -18.46 29.62
C LEU A 361 -9.84 -19.36 30.81
N ALA A 362 -9.59 -20.66 30.56
CA ALA A 362 -9.08 -21.57 31.57
C ALA A 362 -7.67 -21.20 32.03
N VAL A 363 -6.78 -20.85 31.08
CA VAL A 363 -5.43 -20.34 31.39
C VAL A 363 -5.51 -19.01 32.15
N CYS A 364 -6.46 -18.14 31.79
CA CYS A 364 -6.69 -16.89 32.53
C CYS A 364 -7.34 -17.10 33.92
N ARG A 365 -8.10 -18.17 34.12
CA ARG A 365 -8.78 -18.51 35.39
C ARG A 365 -7.94 -19.34 36.36
N ASN A 366 -6.77 -19.84 35.93
CA ASN A 366 -5.90 -20.63 36.82
C ASN A 366 -5.21 -19.71 37.86
N VAL A 367 -6.07 -18.99 38.58
CA VAL A 367 -5.70 -17.93 39.52
C VAL A 367 -5.17 -18.52 40.84
N ASP A 368 -5.57 -19.75 41.20
CA ASP A 368 -5.23 -20.30 42.53
C ASP A 368 -3.77 -20.74 42.62
N SER A 369 -3.26 -21.45 41.64
CA SER A 369 -1.82 -21.77 41.58
C SER A 369 -0.93 -20.53 41.34
N ARG A 370 -1.50 -19.49 40.79
CA ARG A 370 -0.85 -18.17 40.64
C ARG A 370 -0.80 -17.43 41.98
N LYS A 371 -1.89 -17.41 42.72
CA LYS A 371 -1.94 -16.79 44.07
C LYS A 371 -1.00 -17.45 45.07
N GLU A 372 -0.92 -18.77 45.06
CA GLU A 372 0.03 -19.48 45.93
C GLU A 372 1.47 -19.16 45.61
N ARG A 373 1.83 -19.11 44.32
CA ARG A 373 3.17 -18.70 43.86
C ARG A 373 3.42 -17.22 44.12
N GLU A 374 2.46 -16.35 43.82
CA GLU A 374 2.55 -14.92 44.14
C GLU A 374 2.71 -14.69 45.65
N ASN A 375 1.99 -15.43 46.51
CA ASN A 375 2.13 -15.37 47.96
C ASN A 375 3.50 -15.89 48.41
N TYR A 376 4.00 -16.98 47.81
CA TYR A 376 5.32 -17.51 48.14
C TYR A 376 6.42 -16.53 47.71
N ILE A 377 6.32 -15.96 46.51
CA ILE A 377 7.24 -14.92 46.05
C ILE A 377 7.16 -13.69 46.93
N LYS A 378 5.95 -13.32 47.36
CA LYS A 378 5.75 -12.18 48.27
C LYS A 378 6.38 -12.39 49.62
N GLN A 379 6.28 -13.59 50.16
CA GLN A 379 6.93 -13.98 51.44
C GLN A 379 8.48 -13.92 51.30
N GLU A 380 9.04 -14.44 50.21
CA GLU A 380 10.47 -14.37 49.94
C GLU A 380 10.93 -12.94 49.64
N GLN A 381 10.08 -12.12 48.98
CA GLN A 381 10.33 -10.69 48.80
C GLN A 381 10.28 -9.89 50.09
N GLU A 382 9.35 -10.25 51.02
CA GLU A 382 9.29 -9.64 52.36
C GLU A 382 10.50 -10.02 53.18
N GLN A 383 10.98 -11.27 53.09
CA GLN A 383 12.25 -11.69 53.71
C GLN A 383 13.45 -10.99 53.07
N LEU A 384 13.46 -10.83 51.72
CA LEU A 384 14.51 -10.06 51.02
C LEU A 384 14.48 -8.59 51.46
N ALA A 385 13.27 -7.99 51.53
CA ALA A 385 13.14 -6.61 51.98
C ALA A 385 13.63 -6.41 53.43
N LEU A 386 13.46 -7.41 54.28
CA LEU A 386 13.97 -7.40 55.65
C LEU A 386 15.52 -7.49 55.67
N GLN A 387 16.08 -8.34 54.78
CA GLN A 387 17.52 -8.50 54.63
C GLN A 387 18.16 -7.27 53.95
N GLN A 388 17.50 -6.70 52.91
CA GLN A 388 17.92 -5.44 52.27
C GLN A 388 17.84 -4.26 53.26
N LYS A 389 16.89 -4.29 54.20
CA LYS A 389 16.80 -3.29 55.25
C LYS A 389 17.97 -3.38 56.25
N THR A 390 18.47 -4.58 56.50
CA THR A 390 19.74 -4.79 57.26
C THR A 390 20.93 -4.38 56.45
N LEU A 391 21.00 -4.65 55.13
CA LEU A 391 22.02 -4.22 54.21
C LEU A 391 22.05 -2.68 54.10
N THR A 392 20.90 -2.06 53.96
CA THR A 392 20.76 -0.59 53.91
C THR A 392 21.21 0.04 55.26
N ARG A 393 20.95 -0.64 56.40
CA ARG A 393 21.53 -0.19 57.68
C ARG A 393 23.06 -0.23 57.70
N ILE A 394 23.64 -1.26 57.12
CA ILE A 394 25.07 -1.41 56.98
C ILE A 394 25.59 -0.34 56.01
N GLN A 395 24.87 -0.08 54.91
CA GLN A 395 25.20 0.97 53.96
C GLN A 395 25.09 2.38 54.56
N VAL A 396 24.09 2.64 55.38
CA VAL A 396 23.93 3.89 56.13
C VAL A 396 25.07 4.09 57.16
N GLU A 397 25.56 2.99 57.78
CA GLU A 397 26.75 3.05 58.66
C GLU A 397 28.03 3.32 57.84
N ILE A 398 28.11 2.82 56.61
CA ILE A 398 29.19 3.15 55.64
C ILE A 398 29.09 4.62 55.22
N GLU A 399 27.87 5.09 54.86
CA GLU A 399 27.64 6.50 54.50
C GLU A 399 27.96 7.46 55.64
N ARG A 400 27.62 7.09 56.90
CA ARG A 400 27.94 7.90 58.10
C ARG A 400 29.43 8.06 58.32
N ARG A 401 30.26 7.10 57.88
CA ARG A 401 31.72 7.18 57.89
C ARG A 401 32.23 7.93 56.64
N GLU A 402 31.46 7.98 55.56
CA GLU A 402 31.73 8.80 54.37
C GLU A 402 31.42 10.29 54.57
N GLU A 403 30.63 10.68 55.61
CA GLU A 403 30.44 12.09 55.99
C GLU A 403 31.75 12.78 56.39
N LEU A 404 32.78 12.02 56.72
CA LEU A 404 34.15 12.52 56.92
C LEU A 404 34.84 12.93 55.61
N ARG A 405 34.20 12.74 54.50
CA ARG A 405 34.74 12.98 53.16
C ARG A 405 34.21 14.28 52.53
N GLN A 406 34.33 15.43 53.26
CA GLN A 406 33.94 16.72 52.66
C GLN A 406 34.65 17.03 51.32
N GLU A 407 35.76 16.38 51.03
CA GLU A 407 36.45 16.51 49.75
C GLU A 407 35.75 15.79 48.58
N VAL A 408 35.03 14.69 48.86
CA VAL A 408 34.29 13.93 47.85
C VAL A 408 32.99 14.66 47.43
N LEU A 409 32.44 15.50 48.33
CA LEU A 409 31.27 16.34 48.00
C LEU A 409 31.54 17.29 46.82
N LYS A 410 32.76 17.88 46.72
CA LYS A 410 33.16 18.70 45.57
C LYS A 410 33.19 17.90 44.27
N GLN A 411 33.55 16.62 44.34
CA GLN A 411 33.54 15.70 43.16
C GLN A 411 32.13 15.25 42.80
N GLY A 412 31.24 15.07 43.81
CA GLY A 412 29.81 14.78 43.59
C GLY A 412 29.08 15.89 42.84
N GLU A 413 29.45 17.17 43.13
CA GLU A 413 28.90 18.30 42.37
C GLU A 413 29.35 18.31 40.91
N LEU A 414 30.60 17.91 40.65
CA LEU A 414 31.09 17.75 39.27
C LEU A 414 30.37 16.63 38.56
N LEU A 415 30.17 15.51 39.25
CA LEU A 415 29.40 14.36 38.75
C LEU A 415 27.93 14.74 38.43
N LYS A 416 27.36 15.54 39.33
CA LYS A 416 25.99 16.04 39.15
C LYS A 416 25.85 16.96 37.93
N LYS A 417 26.87 17.79 37.65
CA LYS A 417 26.95 18.59 36.42
C LYS A 417 27.01 17.70 35.17
N ILE A 418 27.88 16.68 35.20
CA ILE A 418 28.06 15.74 34.09
C ILE A 418 26.78 14.95 33.83
N LEU A 419 26.14 14.46 34.88
CA LEU A 419 24.85 13.75 34.79
C LEU A 419 23.77 14.66 34.22
N LYS A 420 23.74 15.92 34.62
CA LYS A 420 22.75 16.89 34.13
C LYS A 420 22.94 17.22 32.64
N GLU A 421 24.17 17.29 32.16
CA GLU A 421 24.49 17.44 30.74
C GLU A 421 24.11 16.18 29.95
N ASN A 422 24.48 15.01 30.44
CA ASN A 422 24.08 13.74 29.82
C ASN A 422 22.56 13.53 29.84
N GLN A 423 21.90 13.96 30.91
CA GLN A 423 20.43 13.84 30.99
C GLN A 423 19.75 14.71 29.92
N LYS A 424 20.26 15.94 29.69
CA LYS A 424 19.76 16.78 28.59
C LYS A 424 19.93 16.13 27.21
N ILE A 425 21.11 15.56 26.97
CA ILE A 425 21.39 14.87 25.70
C ILE A 425 20.48 13.63 25.54
N HIS A 426 20.25 12.89 26.62
CA HIS A 426 19.31 11.76 26.59
C HIS A 426 17.86 12.21 26.37
N GLU A 427 17.45 13.36 26.92
CA GLU A 427 16.12 13.92 26.66
C GLU A 427 15.98 14.33 25.18
N GLU A 428 17.00 14.92 24.59
CA GLU A 428 17.02 15.24 23.16
C GLU A 428 17.00 13.97 22.28
N ILE A 429 17.75 12.94 22.64
CA ILE A 429 17.71 11.63 21.96
C ILE A 429 16.32 11.00 22.08
N ARG A 430 15.70 11.03 23.27
CA ARG A 430 14.32 10.55 23.45
C ARG A 430 13.31 11.32 22.61
N ALA A 431 13.47 12.64 22.52
CA ALA A 431 12.60 13.46 21.66
C ALA A 431 12.71 13.03 20.19
N ILE A 432 13.94 12.74 19.72
CA ILE A 432 14.16 12.21 18.36
C ILE A 432 13.56 10.81 18.20
N GLU A 433 13.73 9.93 19.19
CA GLU A 433 13.14 8.59 19.15
C GLU A 433 11.62 8.62 19.16
N MET A 434 11.04 9.52 19.98
CA MET A 434 9.60 9.73 20.00
C MET A 434 9.10 10.30 18.68
N ALA A 435 9.83 11.22 18.06
CA ALA A 435 9.52 11.75 16.74
C ALA A 435 9.57 10.64 15.68
N LEU A 436 10.60 9.79 15.68
CA LEU A 436 10.72 8.64 14.79
C LEU A 436 9.58 7.64 15.01
N ALA A 437 9.29 7.26 16.24
CA ALA A 437 8.21 6.36 16.59
C ALA A 437 6.83 6.93 16.20
N THR A 438 6.64 8.24 16.38
CA THR A 438 5.41 8.94 15.96
C THR A 438 5.29 8.95 14.44
N MET A 439 6.39 9.18 13.73
CA MET A 439 6.44 9.08 12.26
C MET A 439 6.12 7.66 11.79
N ASP A 440 6.64 6.64 12.46
CA ASP A 440 6.34 5.24 12.15
C ASP A 440 4.86 4.90 12.38
N ALA A 441 4.34 5.26 13.54
CA ALA A 441 2.93 5.04 13.90
C ALA A 441 1.96 5.83 12.99
N LEU A 442 2.32 7.04 12.58
CA LEU A 442 1.55 7.82 11.61
C LEU A 442 1.60 7.18 10.22
N THR A 443 2.77 6.68 9.82
CA THR A 443 2.94 5.95 8.55
C THR A 443 2.08 4.70 8.52
N GLU A 444 2.10 3.91 9.58
CA GLU A 444 1.28 2.71 9.74
C GLU A 444 -0.22 3.02 9.68
N LYS A 445 -0.69 4.00 10.47
CA LYS A 445 -2.10 4.43 10.41
C LYS A 445 -2.53 4.97 9.05
N LEU A 446 -1.66 5.71 8.36
CA LEU A 446 -1.94 6.20 7.01
C LEU A 446 -1.97 5.05 6.01
N HIS A 447 -1.07 4.09 6.16
CA HIS A 447 -1.03 2.88 5.35
C HIS A 447 -2.30 2.04 5.51
N ASP A 448 -2.73 1.78 6.74
CA ASP A 448 -3.97 1.04 7.04
C ASP A 448 -5.20 1.75 6.48
N SER A 449 -5.29 3.06 6.68
CA SER A 449 -6.41 3.87 6.17
C SER A 449 -6.44 3.91 4.65
N PHE A 450 -5.29 4.06 4.00
CA PHE A 450 -5.19 4.07 2.55
C PHE A 450 -5.45 2.68 1.97
N GLY A 451 -4.84 1.64 2.56
CA GLY A 451 -5.03 0.25 2.14
C GLY A 451 -6.49 -0.19 2.24
N GLY A 452 -7.18 0.18 3.33
CA GLY A 452 -8.62 -0.07 3.49
C GLY A 452 -9.45 0.62 2.39
N GLN A 453 -9.23 1.92 2.16
CA GLN A 453 -9.94 2.68 1.13
C GLN A 453 -9.63 2.17 -0.28
N LEU A 454 -8.37 1.77 -0.55
CA LEU A 454 -7.97 1.17 -1.82
C LEU A 454 -8.72 -0.15 -2.06
N ASN A 455 -8.76 -1.01 -1.06
CA ASN A 455 -9.45 -2.30 -1.13
C ASN A 455 -10.95 -2.12 -1.37
N ASP A 456 -11.59 -1.18 -0.69
CA ASP A 456 -13.02 -0.92 -0.83
C ASP A 456 -13.36 -0.39 -2.23
N LEU A 457 -12.63 0.60 -2.71
CA LEU A 457 -12.83 1.17 -4.04
C LEU A 457 -12.53 0.16 -5.16
N ALA A 458 -11.41 -0.54 -5.06
CA ALA A 458 -11.05 -1.54 -6.05
C ALA A 458 -12.04 -2.71 -6.08
N SER A 459 -12.56 -3.11 -4.91
CA SER A 459 -13.64 -4.10 -4.81
C SER A 459 -14.92 -3.61 -5.45
N ALA A 460 -15.28 -2.34 -5.28
CA ALA A 460 -16.46 -1.75 -5.91
C ALA A 460 -16.36 -1.82 -7.45
N TYR A 461 -15.24 -1.39 -8.01
CA TYR A 461 -15.01 -1.47 -9.45
C TYR A 461 -14.99 -2.91 -9.96
N LEU A 462 -14.31 -3.82 -9.23
CA LEU A 462 -14.27 -5.23 -9.62
C LEU A 462 -15.66 -5.88 -9.62
N ARG A 463 -16.46 -5.56 -8.62
CA ARG A 463 -17.85 -6.03 -8.54
C ARG A 463 -18.66 -5.54 -9.72
N GLU A 464 -18.50 -4.29 -10.12
CA GLU A 464 -19.21 -3.68 -11.23
C GLU A 464 -18.84 -4.34 -12.56
N ILE A 465 -17.55 -4.45 -12.89
CA ILE A 465 -17.12 -5.03 -14.18
C ILE A 465 -17.31 -6.55 -14.24
N THR A 466 -17.51 -7.23 -13.11
CA THR A 466 -17.72 -8.68 -13.04
C THR A 466 -19.15 -9.06 -12.66
N GLU A 467 -20.07 -8.09 -12.59
CA GLU A 467 -21.47 -8.28 -12.19
C GLU A 467 -21.62 -9.05 -10.88
N GLY A 468 -20.75 -8.75 -9.94
CA GLY A 468 -20.79 -9.36 -8.62
C GLY A 468 -20.17 -10.76 -8.54
N ARG A 469 -19.57 -11.29 -9.60
CA ARG A 469 -18.83 -12.56 -9.54
C ARG A 469 -17.72 -12.53 -8.49
N TYR A 470 -17.04 -11.41 -8.37
CA TYR A 470 -16.06 -11.14 -7.33
C TYR A 470 -16.57 -10.02 -6.44
N GLN A 471 -16.82 -10.35 -5.17
CA GLN A 471 -17.48 -9.43 -4.23
C GLN A 471 -16.50 -8.49 -3.55
N LYS A 472 -15.35 -9.00 -3.20
CA LYS A 472 -14.34 -8.27 -2.46
C LYS A 472 -12.95 -8.68 -2.93
N MET A 473 -12.10 -7.70 -2.99
CA MET A 473 -10.68 -7.87 -3.20
C MET A 473 -9.94 -7.39 -1.95
N VAL A 474 -8.90 -8.09 -1.59
CA VAL A 474 -8.02 -7.73 -0.48
C VAL A 474 -6.59 -7.74 -0.99
N VAL A 475 -5.95 -6.60 -0.89
CA VAL A 475 -4.51 -6.45 -1.08
C VAL A 475 -3.90 -6.51 0.32
N HIS A 476 -3.15 -7.57 0.61
CA HIS A 476 -2.45 -7.72 1.89
C HIS A 476 -1.18 -6.87 1.95
N GLU A 477 -0.61 -6.70 3.14
CA GLU A 477 0.62 -5.94 3.35
C GLU A 477 1.83 -6.53 2.60
N ASP A 478 1.86 -7.86 2.46
CA ASP A 478 2.82 -8.60 1.64
C ASP A 478 2.51 -8.51 0.13
N MET A 479 1.54 -7.68 -0.22
CA MET A 479 1.08 -7.42 -1.58
C MET A 479 0.47 -8.63 -2.30
N GLN A 480 0.11 -9.67 -1.58
CA GLN A 480 -0.71 -10.72 -2.16
C GLN A 480 -2.15 -10.22 -2.34
N ILE A 481 -2.67 -10.38 -3.55
CA ILE A 481 -4.04 -10.03 -3.88
C ILE A 481 -4.91 -11.29 -3.84
N PHE A 482 -5.97 -11.21 -3.06
CA PHE A 482 -7.01 -12.23 -3.01
C PHE A 482 -8.31 -11.64 -3.44
N VAL A 483 -9.10 -12.42 -4.14
CA VAL A 483 -10.48 -12.05 -4.48
C VAL A 483 -11.44 -13.01 -3.81
N ASN A 484 -12.47 -12.42 -3.24
CA ASN A 484 -13.53 -13.16 -2.58
C ASN A 484 -14.66 -13.44 -3.58
N THR A 485 -14.86 -14.72 -3.87
CA THR A 485 -16.09 -15.18 -4.50
C THR A 485 -17.11 -15.49 -3.40
N PRO A 486 -18.38 -15.65 -3.72
CA PRO A 486 -19.38 -16.04 -2.72
C PRO A 486 -18.97 -17.26 -1.88
N ASN A 487 -18.08 -18.08 -2.39
CA ASN A 487 -17.78 -19.42 -1.87
C ASN A 487 -16.40 -19.57 -1.25
N ARG A 488 -15.42 -18.77 -1.67
CA ARG A 488 -14.03 -18.88 -1.18
C ARG A 488 -13.19 -17.67 -1.54
N LEU A 489 -12.11 -17.52 -0.81
CA LEU A 489 -11.01 -16.63 -1.14
C LEU A 489 -10.10 -17.31 -2.18
N ILE A 490 -9.83 -16.62 -3.27
CA ILE A 490 -9.01 -17.13 -4.38
C ILE A 490 -7.78 -16.23 -4.51
N PRO A 491 -6.56 -16.80 -4.49
CA PRO A 491 -5.37 -16.03 -4.77
C PRO A 491 -5.33 -15.63 -6.26
N LEU A 492 -4.71 -14.49 -6.55
CA LEU A 492 -4.58 -13.94 -7.90
C LEU A 492 -4.01 -14.95 -8.91
N THR A 493 -3.02 -15.74 -8.47
CA THR A 493 -2.33 -16.75 -9.29
C THR A 493 -3.22 -17.87 -9.81
N SER A 494 -4.39 -18.06 -9.20
CA SER A 494 -5.36 -19.09 -9.59
C SER A 494 -6.41 -18.60 -10.59
N LEU A 495 -6.32 -17.35 -11.02
CA LEU A 495 -7.31 -16.71 -11.89
C LEU A 495 -6.88 -16.72 -13.35
N SER A 496 -7.85 -16.57 -14.26
CA SER A 496 -7.56 -16.39 -15.67
C SER A 496 -6.86 -15.06 -15.93
N ARG A 497 -6.02 -14.99 -16.94
CA ARG A 497 -5.27 -13.78 -17.30
C ARG A 497 -6.17 -12.56 -17.48
N GLY A 498 -7.28 -12.69 -18.19
CA GLY A 498 -8.22 -11.57 -18.36
C GLY A 498 -8.84 -11.09 -17.03
N THR A 499 -9.03 -12.00 -16.06
CA THR A 499 -9.49 -11.63 -14.71
C THR A 499 -8.41 -10.91 -13.93
N ILE A 500 -7.17 -11.38 -14.03
CA ILE A 500 -6.01 -10.73 -13.40
C ILE A 500 -5.88 -9.29 -13.89
N GLU A 501 -6.00 -9.08 -15.19
CA GLU A 501 -5.93 -7.73 -15.77
C GLU A 501 -7.08 -6.83 -15.36
N GLN A 502 -8.30 -7.37 -15.21
CA GLN A 502 -9.41 -6.62 -14.62
C GLN A 502 -9.13 -6.19 -13.18
N ILE A 503 -8.57 -7.08 -12.38
CA ILE A 503 -8.20 -6.77 -10.99
C ILE A 503 -7.15 -5.66 -10.94
N TYR A 504 -6.11 -5.77 -11.76
CA TYR A 504 -5.08 -4.72 -11.81
C TYR A 504 -5.62 -3.37 -12.29
N LEU A 505 -6.51 -3.39 -13.27
CA LEU A 505 -7.20 -2.16 -13.69
C LEU A 505 -7.98 -1.56 -12.53
N CYS A 506 -8.75 -2.36 -11.79
CA CYS A 506 -9.54 -1.88 -10.64
C CYS A 506 -8.66 -1.26 -9.55
N VAL A 507 -7.51 -1.90 -9.24
CA VAL A 507 -6.55 -1.35 -8.27
C VAL A 507 -5.99 0.00 -8.74
N ARG A 508 -5.62 0.11 -10.02
CA ARG A 508 -5.08 1.35 -10.59
C ARG A 508 -6.12 2.47 -10.61
N LEU A 509 -7.35 2.18 -11.00
CA LEU A 509 -8.46 3.13 -10.97
C LEU A 509 -8.75 3.61 -9.54
N ALA A 510 -8.76 2.70 -8.58
CA ALA A 510 -8.95 3.02 -7.18
C ALA A 510 -7.80 3.89 -6.64
N ALA A 511 -6.58 3.53 -6.97
CA ALA A 511 -5.40 4.30 -6.61
C ALA A 511 -5.42 5.71 -7.24
N ALA A 512 -5.69 5.81 -8.53
CA ALA A 512 -5.80 7.10 -9.21
C ALA A 512 -6.86 7.99 -8.54
N ARG A 513 -8.02 7.42 -8.18
CA ARG A 513 -9.11 8.17 -7.53
C ARG A 513 -8.75 8.63 -6.11
N LEU A 514 -7.99 7.81 -5.38
CA LEU A 514 -7.56 8.18 -4.03
C LEU A 514 -6.49 9.25 -4.01
N LEU A 515 -5.63 9.25 -5.02
CA LEU A 515 -4.53 10.19 -5.12
C LEU A 515 -4.96 11.58 -5.54
N TRP A 516 -5.72 11.65 -6.62
CA TRP A 516 -6.14 12.90 -7.22
C TRP A 516 -7.62 13.16 -6.94
N ARG A 517 -7.93 13.41 -5.65
CA ARG A 517 -9.30 13.67 -5.20
C ARG A 517 -9.82 15.04 -5.62
N LYS A 518 -8.94 16.02 -5.68
CA LYS A 518 -9.31 17.42 -5.99
C LYS A 518 -9.28 17.68 -7.49
N GLU A 519 -8.24 17.18 -8.16
CA GLU A 519 -8.07 17.34 -9.61
C GLU A 519 -7.88 15.99 -10.26
N LYS A 520 -8.91 15.47 -10.92
CA LYS A 520 -8.88 14.15 -11.56
C LYS A 520 -7.93 14.17 -12.76
N MET A 521 -6.98 13.21 -12.77
CA MET A 521 -6.01 13.07 -13.87
C MET A 521 -6.59 12.23 -15.01
N PRO A 522 -6.29 12.53 -16.28
CA PRO A 522 -6.74 11.73 -17.40
C PRO A 522 -6.15 10.31 -17.33
N LEU A 523 -6.98 9.29 -17.50
CA LEU A 523 -6.52 7.90 -17.59
C LEU A 523 -6.05 7.62 -19.02
N ILE A 524 -4.90 6.99 -19.17
CA ILE A 524 -4.30 6.71 -20.48
C ILE A 524 -3.96 5.23 -20.55
N PHE A 525 -4.55 4.54 -21.53
CA PHE A 525 -4.45 3.10 -21.71
C PHE A 525 -3.90 2.77 -23.09
N ASP A 526 -2.79 2.03 -23.16
CA ASP A 526 -2.20 1.58 -24.41
C ASP A 526 -2.41 0.06 -24.56
N ASP A 527 -3.38 -0.31 -25.39
CA ASP A 527 -3.72 -1.69 -25.82
C ASP A 527 -3.94 -2.68 -24.66
N ILE A 528 -4.53 -2.22 -23.54
CA ILE A 528 -4.68 -3.02 -22.32
C ILE A 528 -5.79 -4.06 -22.38
N PHE A 529 -6.69 -3.97 -23.35
CA PHE A 529 -7.88 -4.84 -23.45
C PHE A 529 -7.65 -6.07 -24.33
N ALA A 530 -6.41 -6.39 -24.70
CA ALA A 530 -6.10 -7.49 -25.62
C ALA A 530 -6.62 -8.86 -25.13
N PHE A 531 -6.69 -9.07 -23.81
CA PHE A 531 -7.14 -10.33 -23.20
C PHE A 531 -8.60 -10.31 -22.74
N TYR A 532 -9.36 -9.26 -23.08
CA TYR A 532 -10.75 -9.15 -22.71
C TYR A 532 -11.62 -9.76 -23.83
N ASP A 533 -12.61 -10.54 -23.44
CA ASP A 533 -13.72 -10.86 -24.32
C ASP A 533 -14.64 -9.63 -24.46
N ASP A 534 -15.55 -9.69 -25.41
CA ASP A 534 -16.41 -8.56 -25.74
C ASP A 534 -17.34 -8.17 -24.58
N GLU A 535 -17.75 -9.11 -23.75
CA GLU A 535 -18.58 -8.84 -22.58
C GLU A 535 -17.81 -8.10 -21.49
N ARG A 536 -16.60 -8.56 -21.17
CA ARG A 536 -15.72 -7.88 -20.22
C ARG A 536 -15.35 -6.48 -20.72
N LEU A 537 -15.04 -6.36 -22.00
CA LEU A 537 -14.71 -5.10 -22.62
C LEU A 537 -15.86 -4.11 -22.51
N ARG A 538 -17.09 -4.54 -22.88
CA ARG A 538 -18.29 -3.71 -22.77
C ARG A 538 -18.52 -3.19 -21.36
N LYS A 539 -18.41 -4.06 -20.35
CA LYS A 539 -18.59 -3.69 -18.94
C LYS A 539 -17.51 -2.73 -18.46
N THR A 540 -16.29 -2.99 -18.88
CA THR A 540 -15.16 -2.12 -18.51
C THR A 540 -15.28 -0.74 -19.15
N ILE A 541 -15.67 -0.67 -20.43
CA ILE A 541 -15.90 0.63 -21.09
C ILE A 541 -17.07 1.36 -20.42
N ALA A 542 -18.16 0.68 -20.08
CA ALA A 542 -19.28 1.28 -19.36
C ALA A 542 -18.84 1.85 -17.98
N LEU A 543 -18.01 1.13 -17.23
CA LEU A 543 -17.42 1.64 -16.01
C LEU A 543 -16.59 2.90 -16.31
N LEU A 544 -15.71 2.87 -17.31
CA LEU A 544 -14.85 4.01 -17.64
C LEU A 544 -15.65 5.23 -18.09
N GLU A 545 -16.78 5.05 -18.79
CA GLU A 545 -17.72 6.12 -19.14
C GLU A 545 -18.44 6.70 -17.91
N SER A 546 -18.68 5.88 -16.90
CA SER A 546 -19.31 6.32 -15.64
C SER A 546 -18.35 7.16 -14.77
N LEU A 547 -17.05 7.08 -15.04
CA LEU A 547 -16.07 7.89 -14.34
C LEU A 547 -16.15 9.34 -14.85
N ASP A 548 -16.32 10.27 -13.93
CA ASP A 548 -16.29 11.70 -14.26
C ASP A 548 -14.83 12.16 -14.43
N GLN A 549 -14.14 11.60 -15.44
CA GLN A 549 -12.77 11.98 -15.81
C GLN A 549 -12.48 11.60 -17.26
N GLN A 550 -11.49 12.23 -17.85
CA GLN A 550 -11.07 11.92 -19.21
C GLN A 550 -10.36 10.57 -19.25
N VAL A 551 -10.71 9.76 -20.24
CA VAL A 551 -10.08 8.48 -20.52
C VAL A 551 -9.59 8.47 -21.97
N ILE A 552 -8.35 8.09 -22.18
CA ILE A 552 -7.72 7.99 -23.51
C ILE A 552 -7.30 6.54 -23.70
N ILE A 553 -7.89 5.87 -24.67
CA ILE A 553 -7.63 4.47 -24.98
C ILE A 553 -6.98 4.41 -26.35
N PHE A 554 -5.75 3.96 -26.39
CA PHE A 554 -5.10 3.57 -27.64
C PHE A 554 -5.38 2.10 -27.90
N SER A 555 -5.92 1.78 -29.09
CA SER A 555 -6.23 0.41 -29.43
C SER A 555 -5.89 0.07 -30.88
N CYS A 556 -5.49 -1.19 -31.12
CA CYS A 556 -5.35 -1.76 -32.44
C CYS A 556 -6.65 -2.48 -32.90
N HIS A 557 -7.67 -2.55 -32.06
CA HIS A 557 -8.94 -3.19 -32.35
C HIS A 557 -10.05 -2.15 -32.53
N THR A 558 -11.02 -2.47 -33.38
CA THR A 558 -12.19 -1.61 -33.61
C THR A 558 -13.35 -1.91 -32.68
N ARG A 559 -13.23 -3.00 -31.91
CA ARG A 559 -14.31 -3.48 -31.04
C ARG A 559 -14.61 -2.53 -29.87
N GLU A 560 -13.60 -1.79 -29.38
CA GLU A 560 -13.78 -0.82 -28.30
C GLU A 560 -14.76 0.29 -28.68
N ASN A 561 -14.71 0.76 -29.92
CA ASN A 561 -15.61 1.79 -30.44
C ASN A 561 -17.08 1.35 -30.51
N ARG A 562 -17.33 0.02 -30.57
CA ARG A 562 -18.72 -0.51 -30.63
C ARG A 562 -19.44 -0.43 -29.30
N PHE A 563 -18.71 -0.32 -28.22
CA PHE A 563 -19.26 -0.34 -26.85
C PHE A 563 -19.35 1.04 -26.22
N LEU A 564 -18.92 2.10 -26.92
CA LEU A 564 -19.18 3.47 -26.47
C LEU A 564 -20.67 3.78 -26.57
N THR A 565 -21.29 4.15 -25.45
CA THR A 565 -22.71 4.52 -25.38
C THR A 565 -22.95 5.97 -25.76
N SER A 566 -21.93 6.82 -25.69
CA SER A 566 -22.00 8.23 -26.07
C SER A 566 -21.82 8.41 -27.57
N HIS A 567 -22.86 8.08 -28.33
CA HIS A 567 -23.04 8.61 -29.67
C HIS A 567 -24.01 9.79 -29.59
N SER A 568 -23.50 10.97 -29.35
CA SER A 568 -24.15 12.24 -29.76
C SER A 568 -23.16 13.40 -29.54
#